data_eec95b1be65c8f421252ab9d9777814f
#
_entry.id   eec95b1be65c8f421252ab9d9777814f
#
_cell.length_a   1.000
_cell.length_b   1.000
_cell.length_c   1.000
_cell.angle_alpha   90.00
_cell.angle_beta   90.00
_cell.angle_gamma   90.00
#
_symmetry.space_group_name_H-M   'P 1'
#
loop_
_entity.id
_entity.type
_entity.pdbx_description
1 polymer ?
#
loop_
_entity_poly.entity_id
_entity_poly.type
_entity_poly.pdbx_seq_one_letter_code
_entity_poly.pdbx_strand_id
1 'polypeptide(L)'
;MSKTISSMILNNPSGFLDSFVSLMGFKFWESSIKSITGNSQKMSNNFTALFHAIVTSGLTFGYLFLSPNNESLYYVFKKFSTGYFLYDMIFCLKNLKSPLKYVYLYHHMASMYYINSDTLYSVEGVLASELSNIPSYIVYYLLKTKNPNVKLMKNIQFIIYSLIRLPLLGYYLYLSYKIKGNKMPVYAMTPVYIMGLIWTKSLYKQL
;
A
#
# COMPACT_ATOMS: atom_id res chain seq x y z
N MET A 1 -4.56 -27.12 8.22
CA MET A 1 -4.10 -27.55 6.89
C MET A 1 -3.48 -26.34 6.19
N SER A 2 -2.18 -26.35 6.00
CA SER A 2 -1.45 -25.30 5.29
C SER A 2 -1.73 -25.44 3.81
N LYS A 3 -2.56 -24.56 3.23
CA LYS A 3 -2.60 -24.42 1.77
C LYS A 3 -1.30 -23.70 1.38
N THR A 4 -0.42 -24.37 0.70
CA THR A 4 0.81 -23.80 0.16
C THR A 4 0.45 -22.67 -0.83
N ILE A 5 1.29 -21.64 -0.94
CA ILE A 5 1.12 -20.52 -1.89
C ILE A 5 0.83 -21.03 -3.31
N SER A 6 1.45 -22.13 -3.70
CA SER A 6 1.21 -22.85 -4.96
C SER A 6 -0.26 -23.30 -5.12
N SER A 7 -0.91 -23.82 -4.06
CA SER A 7 -2.31 -24.25 -4.14
C SER A 7 -3.30 -23.08 -4.20
N MET A 8 -2.94 -21.91 -3.67
CA MET A 8 -3.76 -20.70 -3.80
C MET A 8 -3.77 -20.15 -5.24
N ILE A 9 -2.63 -20.22 -5.94
CA ILE A 9 -2.50 -19.78 -7.34
C ILE A 9 -3.21 -20.75 -8.27
N LEU A 10 -3.08 -22.06 -8.05
CA LEU A 10 -3.61 -23.11 -8.92
C LEU A 10 -5.12 -23.30 -8.78
N ASN A 11 -5.71 -22.99 -7.61
CA ASN A 11 -7.13 -23.21 -7.35
C ASN A 11 -8.05 -22.03 -7.75
N ASN A 12 -7.50 -20.90 -8.18
CA ASN A 12 -8.28 -19.79 -8.71
C ASN A 12 -7.54 -19.07 -9.85
N PRO A 13 -7.50 -19.68 -11.05
CA PRO A 13 -6.80 -19.10 -12.21
C PRO A 13 -7.38 -17.74 -12.64
N SER A 14 -8.67 -17.50 -12.46
CA SER A 14 -9.29 -16.20 -12.72
C SER A 14 -8.70 -15.12 -11.78
N GLY A 15 -8.54 -15.43 -10.51
CA GLY A 15 -7.99 -14.49 -9.54
C GLY A 15 -6.54 -14.06 -9.82
N PHE A 16 -5.73 -14.93 -10.42
CA PHE A 16 -4.39 -14.57 -10.89
C PHE A 16 -4.46 -13.66 -12.13
N LEU A 17 -5.32 -13.99 -13.08
CA LEU A 17 -5.51 -13.21 -14.30
C LEU A 17 -5.94 -11.77 -13.97
N ASP A 18 -6.89 -11.59 -13.04
CA ASP A 18 -7.36 -10.26 -12.65
C ASP A 18 -6.27 -9.41 -12.00
N SER A 19 -5.42 -10.02 -11.17
CA SER A 19 -4.26 -9.33 -10.59
C SER A 19 -3.23 -8.97 -11.66
N PHE A 20 -3.07 -9.81 -12.68
CA PHE A 20 -2.20 -9.55 -13.82
C PHE A 20 -2.75 -8.42 -14.71
N VAL A 21 -4.06 -8.41 -14.97
CA VAL A 21 -4.74 -7.31 -15.68
C VAL A 21 -4.55 -6.00 -14.93
N SER A 22 -4.71 -6.00 -13.60
CA SER A 22 -4.46 -4.82 -12.78
C SER A 22 -2.99 -4.35 -12.86
N LEU A 23 -2.03 -5.26 -12.80
CA LEU A 23 -0.61 -4.95 -13.01
C LEU A 23 -0.35 -4.30 -14.36
N MET A 24 -0.92 -4.83 -15.43
CA MET A 24 -0.80 -4.26 -16.79
C MET A 24 -1.45 -2.88 -16.86
N GLY A 25 -2.59 -2.68 -16.18
CA GLY A 25 -3.24 -1.38 -16.03
C GLY A 25 -2.32 -0.34 -15.38
N PHE A 26 -1.61 -0.69 -14.31
CA PHE A 26 -0.64 0.22 -13.68
C PHE A 26 0.56 0.52 -14.59
N LYS A 27 1.01 -0.44 -15.37
CA LYS A 27 2.07 -0.22 -16.37
C LYS A 27 1.62 0.74 -17.47
N PHE A 28 0.42 0.58 -17.96
CA PHE A 28 -0.17 1.48 -18.95
C PHE A 28 -0.34 2.89 -18.37
N TRP A 29 -0.89 3.01 -17.15
CA TRP A 29 -1.03 4.27 -16.43
C TRP A 29 0.32 4.98 -16.24
N GLU A 30 1.35 4.27 -15.77
CA GLU A 30 2.71 4.80 -15.63
C GLU A 30 3.23 5.35 -16.96
N SER A 31 3.05 4.62 -18.06
CA SER A 31 3.46 5.05 -19.39
C SER A 31 2.77 6.33 -19.83
N SER A 32 1.47 6.44 -19.58
CA SER A 32 0.68 7.63 -19.90
C SER A 32 1.10 8.84 -19.07
N ILE A 33 1.37 8.65 -17.78
CA ILE A 33 1.82 9.72 -16.88
C ILE A 33 3.25 10.19 -17.22
N LYS A 34 4.10 9.33 -17.76
CA LYS A 34 5.46 9.72 -18.15
C LYS A 34 5.48 10.88 -19.14
N SER A 35 4.56 10.94 -20.08
CA SER A 35 4.46 12.04 -21.04
C SER A 35 4.14 13.37 -20.33
N ILE A 36 3.30 13.33 -19.29
CA ILE A 36 2.90 14.50 -18.49
C ILE A 36 4.01 14.92 -17.52
N THR A 37 4.76 13.96 -16.96
CA THR A 37 5.81 14.22 -15.98
C THR A 37 7.18 14.52 -16.58
N GLY A 38 7.25 14.81 -17.86
CA GLY A 38 8.53 15.08 -18.55
C GLY A 38 9.47 13.88 -18.58
N ASN A 39 8.91 12.69 -18.73
CA ASN A 39 9.64 11.39 -18.75
C ASN A 39 10.40 11.03 -17.46
N SER A 40 10.13 11.71 -16.34
CA SER A 40 10.71 11.36 -15.05
C SER A 40 10.12 10.07 -14.50
N GLN A 41 10.88 8.98 -14.55
CA GLN A 41 10.47 7.66 -14.05
C GLN A 41 10.04 7.69 -12.57
N LYS A 42 10.78 8.42 -11.74
CA LYS A 42 10.48 8.54 -10.30
C LYS A 42 9.21 9.34 -10.04
N MET A 43 8.97 10.40 -10.82
CA MET A 43 7.76 11.22 -10.71
C MET A 43 6.54 10.41 -11.15
N SER A 44 6.64 9.71 -12.27
CA SER A 44 5.59 8.84 -12.79
C SER A 44 5.22 7.75 -11.79
N ASN A 45 6.20 7.08 -11.19
CA ASN A 45 5.94 6.10 -10.13
C ASN A 45 5.27 6.71 -8.89
N ASN A 46 5.67 7.92 -8.50
CA ASN A 46 5.04 8.63 -7.38
C ASN A 46 3.56 8.94 -7.65
N PHE A 47 3.21 9.37 -8.88
CA PHE A 47 1.82 9.55 -9.27
C PHE A 47 1.04 8.25 -9.36
N THR A 48 1.67 7.17 -9.81
CA THR A 48 1.06 5.83 -9.82
C THR A 48 0.76 5.36 -8.41
N ALA A 49 1.67 5.59 -7.48
CA ALA A 49 1.48 5.26 -6.06
C ALA A 49 0.38 6.12 -5.42
N LEU A 50 0.32 7.42 -5.73
CA LEU A 50 -0.76 8.31 -5.29
C LEU A 50 -2.12 7.84 -5.82
N PHE A 51 -2.20 7.51 -7.11
CA PHE A 51 -3.43 6.97 -7.71
C PHE A 51 -3.88 5.69 -7.02
N HIS A 52 -2.97 4.74 -6.79
CA HIS A 52 -3.26 3.53 -6.03
C HIS A 52 -3.80 3.86 -4.63
N ALA A 53 -3.13 4.73 -3.87
CA ALA A 53 -3.54 5.08 -2.51
C ALA A 53 -4.94 5.70 -2.47
N ILE A 54 -5.28 6.60 -3.40
CA ILE A 54 -6.61 7.23 -3.49
C ILE A 54 -7.68 6.19 -3.82
N VAL A 55 -7.47 5.39 -4.86
CA VAL A 55 -8.46 4.38 -5.30
C VAL A 55 -8.66 3.30 -4.24
N THR A 56 -7.57 2.78 -3.67
CA THR A 56 -7.63 1.78 -2.61
C THR A 56 -8.33 2.31 -1.36
N SER A 57 -8.04 3.56 -0.94
CA SER A 57 -8.75 4.20 0.17
C SER A 57 -10.24 4.36 -0.13
N GLY A 58 -10.60 4.74 -1.35
CA GLY A 58 -12.01 4.84 -1.77
C GLY A 58 -12.74 3.49 -1.76
N LEU A 59 -12.11 2.45 -2.30
CA LEU A 59 -12.67 1.09 -2.34
C LEU A 59 -12.85 0.51 -0.92
N THR A 60 -11.84 0.65 -0.06
CA THR A 60 -11.90 0.18 1.33
C THR A 60 -12.90 0.97 2.16
N PHE A 61 -12.97 2.30 1.98
CA PHE A 61 -14.00 3.13 2.61
C PHE A 61 -15.40 2.73 2.14
N GLY A 62 -15.59 2.55 0.83
CA GLY A 62 -16.85 2.07 0.26
C GLY A 62 -17.29 0.74 0.84
N TYR A 63 -16.37 -0.23 0.96
CA TYR A 63 -16.63 -1.53 1.56
C TYR A 63 -17.00 -1.43 3.04
N LEU A 64 -16.30 -0.61 3.83
CA LEU A 64 -16.51 -0.54 5.27
C LEU A 64 -17.74 0.27 5.67
N PHE A 65 -18.06 1.35 4.95
CA PHE A 65 -19.03 2.35 5.42
C PHE A 65 -20.25 2.52 4.48
N LEU A 66 -20.11 2.36 3.17
CA LEU A 66 -21.19 2.60 2.22
C LEU A 66 -21.93 1.32 1.82
N SER A 67 -21.23 0.22 1.70
CA SER A 67 -21.77 -1.08 1.30
C SER A 67 -21.08 -2.20 2.08
N PRO A 68 -21.30 -2.29 3.41
CA PRO A 68 -20.67 -3.30 4.24
C PRO A 68 -20.93 -4.72 3.71
N ASN A 69 -19.90 -5.55 3.71
CA ASN A 69 -19.95 -6.94 3.23
C ASN A 69 -20.22 -7.11 1.71
N ASN A 70 -20.01 -6.07 0.90
CA ASN A 70 -20.09 -6.19 -0.55
C ASN A 70 -18.86 -6.97 -1.08
N GLU A 71 -19.06 -8.26 -1.35
CA GLU A 71 -18.00 -9.16 -1.82
C GLU A 71 -17.35 -8.69 -3.12
N SER A 72 -18.10 -8.04 -4.00
CA SER A 72 -17.55 -7.50 -5.26
C SER A 72 -16.58 -6.36 -4.99
N LEU A 73 -16.90 -5.41 -4.09
CA LEU A 73 -15.98 -4.35 -3.69
C LEU A 73 -14.72 -4.92 -3.01
N TYR A 74 -14.91 -5.90 -2.14
CA TYR A 74 -13.79 -6.58 -1.48
C TYR A 74 -12.88 -7.28 -2.48
N TYR A 75 -13.46 -7.99 -3.45
CA TYR A 75 -12.72 -8.64 -4.52
C TYR A 75 -11.93 -7.65 -5.37
N VAL A 76 -12.58 -6.59 -5.86
CA VAL A 76 -11.95 -5.53 -6.67
C VAL A 76 -10.79 -4.90 -5.91
N PHE A 77 -11.00 -4.51 -4.66
CA PHE A 77 -9.95 -3.97 -3.79
C PHE A 77 -8.74 -4.90 -3.70
N LYS A 78 -8.95 -6.18 -3.41
CA LYS A 78 -7.85 -7.17 -3.30
C LYS A 78 -7.07 -7.29 -4.59
N LYS A 79 -7.75 -7.40 -5.75
CA LYS A 79 -7.11 -7.58 -7.05
C LYS A 79 -6.39 -6.32 -7.51
N PHE A 80 -7.00 -5.17 -7.33
CA PHE A 80 -6.41 -3.87 -7.64
C PHE A 80 -5.11 -3.65 -6.84
N SER A 81 -5.17 -3.81 -5.53
CA SER A 81 -3.99 -3.61 -4.66
C SER A 81 -2.90 -4.66 -4.88
N THR A 82 -3.28 -5.94 -5.11
CA THR A 82 -2.31 -6.98 -5.46
C THR A 82 -1.56 -6.65 -6.76
N GLY A 83 -2.28 -6.20 -7.78
CA GLY A 83 -1.67 -5.78 -9.06
C GLY A 83 -0.72 -4.59 -8.89
N TYR A 84 -1.07 -3.62 -8.05
CA TYR A 84 -0.18 -2.52 -7.72
C TYR A 84 1.10 -2.98 -7.00
N PHE A 85 0.98 -3.82 -5.98
CA PHE A 85 2.15 -4.31 -5.26
C PHE A 85 3.10 -5.10 -6.16
N LEU A 86 2.57 -5.91 -7.07
CA LEU A 86 3.37 -6.57 -8.10
C LEU A 86 4.08 -5.57 -9.02
N TYR A 87 3.35 -4.53 -9.47
CA TYR A 87 3.92 -3.44 -10.27
C TYR A 87 5.07 -2.74 -9.55
N ASP A 88 4.84 -2.33 -8.28
CA ASP A 88 5.84 -1.56 -7.53
C ASP A 88 7.03 -2.43 -7.10
N MET A 89 6.85 -3.73 -6.84
CA MET A 89 7.97 -4.66 -6.66
C MET A 89 8.88 -4.72 -7.89
N ILE A 90 8.30 -4.79 -9.10
CA ILE A 90 9.08 -4.76 -10.35
C ILE A 90 9.82 -3.42 -10.47
N PHE A 91 9.17 -2.31 -10.13
CA PHE A 91 9.80 -0.99 -10.11
C PHE A 91 10.98 -0.94 -9.12
N CYS A 92 10.78 -1.42 -7.88
CA CYS A 92 11.81 -1.47 -6.84
C CYS A 92 13.02 -2.32 -7.27
N LEU A 93 12.77 -3.48 -7.88
CA LEU A 93 13.83 -4.36 -8.38
C LEU A 93 14.72 -3.69 -9.42
N LYS A 94 14.11 -2.87 -10.30
CA LYS A 94 14.82 -2.21 -11.41
C LYS A 94 15.51 -0.90 -11.00
N ASN A 95 14.92 -0.15 -10.07
CA ASN A 95 15.28 1.26 -9.86
C ASN A 95 15.88 1.57 -8.48
N LEU A 96 15.74 0.68 -7.49
CA LEU A 96 16.29 0.92 -6.16
C LEU A 96 17.62 0.20 -5.96
N LYS A 97 18.51 0.86 -5.19
CA LYS A 97 19.77 0.27 -4.74
C LYS A 97 19.57 -0.49 -3.43
N SER A 98 20.33 -1.59 -3.22
CA SER A 98 20.43 -2.27 -1.94
C SER A 98 20.99 -1.29 -0.85
N PRO A 99 20.53 -1.35 0.43
CA PRO A 99 19.57 -2.34 0.99
C PRO A 99 18.09 -1.96 0.86
N LEU A 100 17.76 -0.70 0.52
CA LEU A 100 16.37 -0.20 0.47
C LEU A 100 15.46 -1.06 -0.42
N LYS A 101 15.99 -1.58 -1.51
CA LYS A 101 15.26 -2.48 -2.41
C LYS A 101 14.61 -3.64 -1.64
N TYR A 102 15.35 -4.32 -0.77
CA TYR A 102 14.83 -5.47 -0.02
C TYR A 102 13.81 -5.08 1.04
N VAL A 103 13.98 -3.90 1.64
CA VAL A 103 13.02 -3.35 2.61
C VAL A 103 11.66 -3.11 1.95
N TYR A 104 11.64 -2.48 0.76
CA TYR A 104 10.40 -2.25 0.02
C TYR A 104 9.79 -3.54 -0.53
N LEU A 105 10.61 -4.46 -1.06
CA LEU A 105 10.13 -5.76 -1.51
C LEU A 105 9.44 -6.53 -0.37
N TYR A 106 10.07 -6.58 0.81
CA TYR A 106 9.45 -7.20 1.97
C TYR A 106 8.13 -6.52 2.34
N HIS A 107 8.11 -5.19 2.37
CA HIS A 107 6.90 -4.42 2.66
C HIS A 107 5.74 -4.80 1.72
N HIS A 108 5.98 -4.83 0.41
CA HIS A 108 4.94 -5.18 -0.56
C HIS A 108 4.51 -6.64 -0.47
N MET A 109 5.44 -7.57 -0.27
CA MET A 109 5.12 -8.99 -0.07
C MET A 109 4.27 -9.21 1.18
N ALA A 110 4.62 -8.58 2.30
CA ALA A 110 3.87 -8.67 3.55
C ALA A 110 2.47 -8.05 3.40
N SER A 111 2.36 -6.89 2.76
CA SER A 111 1.08 -6.23 2.49
C SER A 111 0.19 -7.07 1.59
N MET A 112 0.74 -7.62 0.51
CA MET A 112 0.03 -8.52 -0.40
C MET A 112 -0.45 -9.79 0.30
N TYR A 113 0.38 -10.38 1.16
CA TYR A 113 0.00 -11.53 1.96
C TYR A 113 -1.12 -11.18 2.95
N TYR A 114 -1.01 -10.05 3.65
CA TYR A 114 -2.01 -9.56 4.61
C TYR A 114 -3.38 -9.35 3.96
N ILE A 115 -3.43 -8.68 2.81
CA ILE A 115 -4.67 -8.42 2.06
C ILE A 115 -5.31 -9.73 1.57
N ASN A 116 -4.51 -10.69 1.12
CA ASN A 116 -5.03 -11.94 0.53
C ASN A 116 -5.26 -13.07 1.55
N SER A 117 -4.96 -12.87 2.82
CA SER A 117 -5.11 -13.86 3.88
C SER A 117 -6.50 -13.89 4.52
N ASP A 118 -7.42 -13.01 4.11
CA ASP A 118 -8.75 -12.82 4.71
C ASP A 118 -8.70 -12.64 6.24
N THR A 119 -7.62 -12.01 6.71
CA THR A 119 -7.44 -11.71 8.13
C THR A 119 -8.43 -10.63 8.54
N LEU A 120 -9.16 -10.85 9.63
CA LEU A 120 -10.09 -9.87 10.17
C LEU A 120 -9.35 -8.54 10.45
N TYR A 121 -9.97 -7.42 10.16
CA TYR A 121 -9.41 -6.06 10.21
C TYR A 121 -8.29 -5.76 9.19
N SER A 122 -8.09 -6.62 8.17
CA SER A 122 -7.11 -6.33 7.12
C SER A 122 -7.52 -5.13 6.27
N VAL A 123 -8.80 -4.96 6.00
CA VAL A 123 -9.33 -3.85 5.19
C VAL A 123 -9.14 -2.51 5.91
N GLU A 124 -9.46 -2.45 7.20
CA GLU A 124 -9.27 -1.28 8.05
C GLU A 124 -7.79 -0.90 8.17
N GLY A 125 -6.93 -1.90 8.34
CA GLY A 125 -5.49 -1.70 8.39
C GLY A 125 -4.94 -1.14 7.07
N VAL A 126 -5.45 -1.61 5.93
CA VAL A 126 -5.08 -1.07 4.61
C VAL A 126 -5.62 0.33 4.42
N LEU A 127 -6.88 0.61 4.78
CA LEU A 127 -7.43 1.96 4.72
C LEU A 127 -6.57 2.95 5.50
N ALA A 128 -6.21 2.64 6.76
CA ALA A 128 -5.35 3.48 7.57
C ALA A 128 -3.96 3.69 6.94
N SER A 129 -3.41 2.65 6.33
CA SER A 129 -2.10 2.69 5.70
C SER A 129 -2.10 3.54 4.43
N GLU A 130 -3.05 3.31 3.51
CA GLU A 130 -3.08 4.00 2.22
C GLU A 130 -3.52 5.45 2.37
N LEU A 131 -4.51 5.73 3.20
CA LEU A 131 -4.94 7.10 3.49
C LEU A 131 -3.78 7.95 4.05
N SER A 132 -2.96 7.37 4.93
CA SER A 132 -1.81 8.05 5.51
C SER A 132 -0.62 8.21 4.54
N ASN A 133 -0.57 7.46 3.44
CA ASN A 133 0.45 7.59 2.41
C ASN A 133 0.19 8.78 1.45
N ILE A 134 -1.06 9.20 1.26
CA ILE A 134 -1.43 10.27 0.32
C ILE A 134 -0.59 11.54 0.52
N PRO A 135 -0.46 12.11 1.74
CA PRO A 135 0.38 13.28 1.96
C PRO A 135 1.84 13.07 1.59
N SER A 136 2.38 11.85 1.73
CA SER A 136 3.76 11.53 1.39
C SER A 136 4.03 11.70 -0.11
N TYR A 137 3.11 11.27 -0.95
CA TYR A 137 3.20 11.43 -2.40
C TYR A 137 3.08 12.89 -2.83
N ILE A 138 2.22 13.67 -2.15
CA ILE A 138 2.08 15.12 -2.37
C ILE A 138 3.37 15.84 -1.96
N VAL A 139 3.96 15.53 -0.80
CA VAL A 139 5.25 16.10 -0.36
C VAL A 139 6.34 15.83 -1.38
N TYR A 140 6.42 14.61 -1.91
CA TYR A 140 7.42 14.29 -2.94
C TYR A 140 7.25 15.16 -4.19
N TYR A 141 6.01 15.34 -4.67
CA TYR A 141 5.71 16.22 -5.80
C TYR A 141 6.12 17.67 -5.52
N LEU A 142 5.70 18.23 -4.37
CA LEU A 142 6.01 19.62 -3.99
C LEU A 142 7.52 19.86 -3.84
N LEU A 143 8.28 18.87 -3.32
CA LEU A 143 9.74 18.95 -3.27
C LEU A 143 10.36 19.00 -4.67
N LYS A 144 9.86 18.20 -5.61
CA LYS A 144 10.39 18.15 -6.98
C LYS A 144 10.06 19.41 -7.79
N THR A 145 8.93 20.04 -7.52
CA THR A 145 8.50 21.27 -8.17
C THR A 145 8.96 22.54 -7.43
N LYS A 146 9.73 22.37 -6.33
CA LYS A 146 10.20 23.51 -5.48
C LYS A 146 9.05 24.40 -5.01
N ASN A 147 7.88 23.82 -4.72
CA ASN A 147 6.70 24.56 -4.30
C ASN A 147 6.87 25.07 -2.86
N PRO A 148 6.53 26.35 -2.54
CA PRO A 148 6.68 26.91 -1.20
C PRO A 148 5.83 26.21 -0.13
N ASN A 149 4.73 25.55 -0.51
CA ASN A 149 3.84 24.84 0.42
C ASN A 149 4.40 23.51 0.94
N VAL A 150 5.63 23.14 0.56
CA VAL A 150 6.24 21.87 0.98
C VAL A 150 6.34 21.75 2.51
N LYS A 151 6.62 22.87 3.23
CA LYS A 151 6.71 22.85 4.69
C LYS A 151 5.37 22.55 5.34
N LEU A 152 4.29 23.19 4.88
CA LEU A 152 2.93 22.93 5.36
C LEU A 152 2.55 21.47 5.14
N MET A 153 2.81 20.93 3.95
CA MET A 153 2.46 19.56 3.61
C MET A 153 3.28 18.52 4.38
N LYS A 154 4.55 18.80 4.73
CA LYS A 154 5.35 17.96 5.63
C LYS A 154 4.74 17.89 7.04
N ASN A 155 4.26 19.02 7.57
CA ASN A 155 3.57 19.02 8.87
C ASN A 155 2.29 18.16 8.81
N ILE A 156 1.49 18.32 7.76
CA ILE A 156 0.28 17.51 7.53
C ILE A 156 0.65 16.02 7.40
N GLN A 157 1.67 15.69 6.62
CA GLN A 157 2.18 14.32 6.48
C GLN A 157 2.54 13.72 7.84
N PHE A 158 3.32 14.45 8.66
CA PHE A 158 3.73 13.97 9.98
C PHE A 158 2.53 13.74 10.89
N ILE A 159 1.58 14.69 10.95
CA ILE A 159 0.38 14.59 11.78
C ILE A 159 -0.46 13.38 11.36
N ILE A 160 -0.78 13.26 10.07
CA ILE A 160 -1.61 12.17 9.54
C ILE A 160 -0.92 10.82 9.76
N TYR A 161 0.37 10.74 9.47
CA TYR A 161 1.13 9.50 9.63
C TYR A 161 1.22 9.07 11.10
N SER A 162 1.46 10.02 12.01
CA SER A 162 1.59 9.75 13.45
C SER A 162 0.26 9.42 14.12
N LEU A 163 -0.83 10.11 13.73
CA LEU A 163 -2.15 9.95 14.39
C LEU A 163 -3.03 8.89 13.74
N ILE A 164 -2.87 8.62 12.45
CA ILE A 164 -3.69 7.64 11.72
C ILE A 164 -2.93 6.33 11.58
N ARG A 165 -1.77 6.34 10.89
CA ARG A 165 -1.07 5.10 10.57
C ARG A 165 -0.62 4.34 11.80
N LEU A 166 0.10 4.98 12.71
CA LEU A 166 0.68 4.28 13.83
C LEU A 166 -0.37 3.75 14.81
N PRO A 167 -1.31 4.58 15.31
CA PRO A 167 -2.29 4.10 16.27
C PRO A 167 -3.26 3.10 15.65
N LEU A 168 -3.82 3.41 14.47
CA LEU A 168 -4.87 2.58 13.88
C LEU A 168 -4.30 1.27 13.34
N LEU A 169 -3.18 1.30 12.61
CA LEU A 169 -2.56 0.06 12.13
C LEU A 169 -2.13 -0.83 13.30
N GLY A 170 -1.51 -0.25 14.34
CA GLY A 170 -1.14 -0.99 15.54
C GLY A 170 -2.35 -1.59 16.25
N TYR A 171 -3.44 -0.84 16.36
CA TYR A 171 -4.69 -1.31 16.95
C TYR A 171 -5.31 -2.47 16.15
N TYR A 172 -5.41 -2.34 14.83
CA TYR A 172 -5.96 -3.41 13.98
C TYR A 172 -5.08 -4.66 13.95
N LEU A 173 -3.75 -4.52 13.97
CA LEU A 173 -2.85 -5.66 14.11
C LEU A 173 -3.04 -6.34 15.47
N TYR A 174 -3.19 -5.57 16.55
CA TYR A 174 -3.49 -6.11 17.88
C TYR A 174 -4.82 -6.85 17.92
N LEU A 175 -5.88 -6.28 17.35
CA LEU A 175 -7.20 -6.93 17.27
C LEU A 175 -7.09 -8.24 16.46
N SER A 176 -6.45 -8.20 15.29
CA SER A 176 -6.22 -9.39 14.46
C SER A 176 -5.42 -10.47 15.20
N TYR A 177 -4.47 -10.07 16.04
CA TYR A 177 -3.72 -10.99 16.89
C TYR A 177 -4.58 -11.65 17.97
N LYS A 178 -5.54 -10.92 18.57
CA LYS A 178 -6.42 -11.45 19.63
C LYS A 178 -7.42 -12.48 19.13
N ILE A 179 -7.80 -12.45 17.87
CA ILE A 179 -8.79 -13.36 17.30
C ILE A 179 -8.17 -14.76 17.11
N LYS A 180 -8.96 -15.80 17.36
CA LYS A 180 -8.56 -17.17 17.08
C LYS A 180 -8.38 -17.37 15.57
N GLY A 181 -7.27 -17.96 15.15
CA GLY A 181 -6.99 -18.24 13.74
C GLY A 181 -5.52 -18.13 13.36
N ASN A 182 -5.27 -17.98 12.06
CA ASN A 182 -3.91 -17.87 11.52
C ASN A 182 -3.27 -16.51 11.88
N LYS A 183 -2.18 -16.56 12.65
CA LYS A 183 -1.44 -15.36 13.10
C LYS A 183 -0.33 -14.95 12.11
N MET A 184 -0.03 -15.76 11.10
CA MET A 184 1.07 -15.49 10.18
C MET A 184 0.94 -14.13 9.46
N PRO A 185 -0.26 -13.67 9.02
CA PRO A 185 -0.39 -12.35 8.40
C PRO A 185 -0.02 -11.21 9.36
N VAL A 186 -0.37 -11.34 10.64
CA VAL A 186 -0.01 -10.34 11.67
C VAL A 186 1.50 -10.32 11.88
N TYR A 187 2.13 -11.49 12.00
CA TYR A 187 3.59 -11.57 12.12
C TYR A 187 4.32 -11.02 10.90
N ALA A 188 3.81 -11.26 9.69
CA ALA A 188 4.36 -10.69 8.47
C ALA A 188 4.26 -9.16 8.44
N MET A 189 3.17 -8.57 8.98
CA MET A 189 2.96 -7.13 9.01
C MET A 189 3.67 -6.42 10.18
N THR A 190 4.07 -7.13 11.22
CA THR A 190 4.75 -6.53 12.39
C THR A 190 6.03 -5.78 12.01
N PRO A 191 6.95 -6.32 11.18
CA PRO A 191 8.11 -5.55 10.73
C PRO A 191 7.73 -4.32 9.90
N VAL A 192 6.66 -4.38 9.11
CA VAL A 192 6.14 -3.21 8.36
C VAL A 192 5.67 -2.12 9.30
N TYR A 193 5.01 -2.48 10.40
CA TYR A 193 4.64 -1.55 11.47
C TYR A 193 5.85 -0.90 12.14
N ILE A 194 6.88 -1.71 12.46
CA ILE A 194 8.15 -1.20 13.03
C ILE A 194 8.85 -0.24 12.06
N MET A 195 8.86 -0.54 10.76
CA MET A 195 9.34 0.39 9.74
C MET A 195 8.56 1.71 9.78
N GLY A 196 7.25 1.66 9.99
CA GLY A 196 6.41 2.84 10.17
C GLY A 196 6.87 3.73 11.34
N LEU A 197 7.22 3.13 12.48
CA LEU A 197 7.78 3.87 13.64
C LEU A 197 9.11 4.57 13.29
N ILE A 198 10.01 3.86 12.59
CA ILE A 198 11.29 4.40 12.15
C ILE A 198 11.09 5.58 11.19
N TRP A 199 10.18 5.43 10.23
CA TRP A 199 9.86 6.51 9.28
C TRP A 199 9.23 7.72 9.97
N THR A 200 8.35 7.53 10.95
CA THR A 200 7.79 8.64 11.74
C THR A 200 8.88 9.44 12.44
N LYS A 201 9.86 8.75 13.05
CA LYS A 201 11.03 9.43 13.64
C LYS A 201 11.82 10.22 12.59
N SER A 202 11.94 9.69 11.38
CA SER A 202 12.60 10.39 10.25
C SER A 202 11.81 11.61 9.79
N LEU A 203 10.47 11.51 9.73
CA LEU A 203 9.60 12.64 9.39
C LEU A 203 9.71 13.76 10.42
N TYR A 204 9.67 13.43 11.71
CA TYR A 204 9.86 14.42 12.79
C TYR A 204 11.15 15.23 12.64
N LYS A 205 12.25 14.58 12.25
CA LYS A 205 13.55 15.28 12.04
C LYS A 205 13.55 16.22 10.82
N GLN A 206 12.54 16.19 9.98
CA GLN A 206 12.46 17.00 8.76
C GLN A 206 11.55 18.22 8.92
N LEU A 207 10.89 18.37 10.06
CA LEU A 207 10.08 19.54 10.42
C LEU A 207 10.95 20.71 10.88
#